data_f0e332a1ef2e3c7f63206d450584e883
#
_entry.id   f0e332a1ef2e3c7f63206d450584e883
#
_cell.length_a   1.000
_cell.length_b   1.000
_cell.length_c   1.000
_cell.angle_alpha   90.00
_cell.angle_beta   90.00
_cell.angle_gamma   90.00
#
_symmetry.space_group_name_H-M   'P 1'
#
loop_
_entity.id
_entity.type
_entity.pdbx_description
1 polymer ?
#
loop_
_entity_poly.entity_id
_entity_poly.type
_entity_poly.pdbx_seq_one_letter_code
_entity_poly.pdbx_strand_id
1 'polypeptide(L)'
;MKNSILSIRNIILCGAIIGSSALNAGNEDRSGSAGASYLLVNPWARSSSMGDAGISCTNGLEATFTNVAGLAFTEKTQLKFNYTNWMGQNAGIAFNSAGLAQRISSSSVLAVSVQSMNFGDIPITTVANPEGKIGTFSPRINVVNVAYAKSFSKSIYAGVNLKVISESITNLKTNGVAMDVGIRYVTGEKDQVKFGIALKNVGPTMKFKGDGNSNQANYVETGEIVTLSQRAQEFEMPALLNIGTSYDFIFDEKNKLTAAFGYTANSFSYDQFRVGADYCFTTGKLAFNAKAGYVYEKNVFSSVNRSNALVGPTAGFSVDALVGKNKSALGIEYSARFAGVFGLIQTIGCTISLK
;
A
#
# COMPACT_ATOMS: atom_id res chain seq x y z
N MET A 1 4.30 12.95 -38.62
CA MET A 1 3.10 12.18 -38.24
C MET A 1 3.17 10.68 -38.54
N LYS A 2 3.87 10.18 -39.57
CA LYS A 2 3.94 8.72 -39.85
C LYS A 2 4.77 7.89 -38.83
N ASN A 3 5.79 8.48 -38.20
CA ASN A 3 6.65 7.75 -37.25
C ASN A 3 6.06 7.56 -35.85
N SER A 4 5.08 8.40 -35.45
CA SER A 4 4.39 8.26 -34.15
C SER A 4 3.37 7.13 -34.13
N ILE A 5 2.73 6.84 -35.26
CA ILE A 5 1.72 5.77 -35.38
C ILE A 5 2.40 4.38 -35.35
N LEU A 6 3.61 4.24 -35.92
CA LEU A 6 4.37 3.00 -35.85
C LEU A 6 4.83 2.67 -34.43
N SER A 7 5.15 3.68 -33.62
CA SER A 7 5.57 3.50 -32.21
C SER A 7 4.41 3.01 -31.35
N ILE A 8 3.22 3.57 -31.51
CA ILE A 8 2.02 3.16 -30.76
C ILE A 8 1.59 1.73 -31.12
N ARG A 9 1.67 1.35 -32.40
CA ARG A 9 1.36 0.00 -32.86
C ARG A 9 2.31 -1.05 -32.29
N ASN A 10 3.59 -0.72 -32.15
CA ASN A 10 4.58 -1.64 -31.54
C ASN A 10 4.42 -1.75 -30.01
N ILE A 11 3.99 -0.69 -29.33
CA ILE A 11 3.66 -0.73 -27.89
C ILE A 11 2.43 -1.59 -27.63
N ILE A 12 1.40 -1.46 -28.49
CA ILE A 12 0.18 -2.31 -28.41
C ILE A 12 0.51 -3.77 -28.74
N LEU A 13 1.41 -4.04 -29.69
CA LEU A 13 1.85 -5.40 -30.04
C LEU A 13 2.66 -6.06 -28.90
N CYS A 14 3.54 -5.32 -28.24
CA CYS A 14 4.23 -5.79 -27.03
C CYS A 14 3.27 -6.07 -25.88
N GLY A 15 2.23 -5.26 -25.70
CA GLY A 15 1.18 -5.48 -24.71
C GLY A 15 0.33 -6.73 -25.00
N ALA A 16 0.07 -7.03 -26.28
CA ALA A 16 -0.73 -8.18 -26.71
C ALA A 16 0.03 -9.52 -26.59
N ILE A 17 1.35 -9.50 -26.73
CA ILE A 17 2.19 -10.72 -26.59
C ILE A 17 2.31 -11.15 -25.11
N ILE A 18 2.21 -10.23 -24.16
CA ILE A 18 2.21 -10.53 -22.73
C ILE A 18 0.86 -11.13 -22.28
N GLY A 19 -0.21 -10.90 -23.03
CA GLY A 19 -1.57 -11.39 -22.72
C GLY A 19 -1.86 -12.86 -23.09
N SER A 20 -0.98 -13.55 -23.78
CA SER A 20 -1.25 -14.90 -24.30
C SER A 20 -0.65 -16.08 -23.50
N SER A 21 0.23 -15.80 -22.55
CA SER A 21 0.64 -16.78 -21.53
C SER A 21 -0.12 -16.48 -20.25
N ALA A 22 -0.93 -17.41 -19.75
CA ALA A 22 -1.48 -17.34 -18.40
C ALA A 22 -0.30 -17.33 -17.42
N LEU A 23 0.18 -16.12 -17.09
CA LEU A 23 1.18 -15.91 -16.06
C LEU A 23 0.48 -16.16 -14.71
N ASN A 24 0.44 -17.43 -14.31
CA ASN A 24 0.08 -17.80 -12.95
C ASN A 24 1.38 -17.84 -12.13
N ALA A 25 1.85 -16.68 -11.69
CA ALA A 25 2.98 -16.58 -10.76
C ALA A 25 2.48 -16.52 -9.30
N GLY A 26 1.20 -16.22 -9.07
CA GLY A 26 0.53 -16.30 -7.79
C GLY A 26 0.33 -17.76 -7.35
N ASN A 27 0.28 -17.96 -6.04
CA ASN A 27 0.09 -19.28 -5.46
C ASN A 27 -1.30 -19.37 -4.82
N GLU A 28 -2.28 -19.84 -5.61
CA GLU A 28 -3.68 -20.02 -5.20
C GLU A 28 -3.81 -20.99 -4.02
N ASP A 29 -2.97 -22.04 -3.97
CA ASP A 29 -3.00 -23.08 -2.95
C ASP A 29 -2.58 -22.57 -1.57
N ARG A 30 -1.86 -21.45 -1.54
CA ARG A 30 -1.45 -20.76 -0.31
C ARG A 30 -2.36 -19.59 0.08
N SER A 31 -3.50 -19.44 -0.61
CA SER A 31 -4.42 -18.34 -0.32
C SER A 31 -4.89 -18.36 1.12
N GLY A 32 -4.70 -17.23 1.83
CA GLY A 32 -5.06 -17.08 3.24
C GLY A 32 -4.05 -17.67 4.24
N SER A 33 -2.94 -18.27 3.81
CA SER A 33 -1.93 -18.84 4.72
C SER A 33 -0.89 -17.82 5.23
N ALA A 34 -0.81 -16.61 4.64
CA ALA A 34 0.02 -15.55 5.17
C ALA A 34 -0.64 -14.83 6.36
N GLY A 35 0.17 -14.44 7.33
CA GLY A 35 -0.21 -13.44 8.33
C GLY A 35 0.08 -12.02 7.85
N ALA A 36 -0.01 -11.05 8.76
CA ALA A 36 0.32 -9.64 8.52
C ALA A 36 -0.31 -9.03 7.24
N SER A 37 -1.55 -9.42 6.90
CA SER A 37 -2.26 -8.99 5.69
C SER A 37 -2.50 -7.47 5.61
N TYR A 38 -2.42 -6.75 6.73
CA TYR A 38 -2.45 -5.28 6.77
C TYR A 38 -1.28 -4.63 6.00
N LEU A 39 -0.18 -5.36 5.77
CA LEU A 39 0.93 -4.89 4.90
C LEU A 39 0.52 -4.73 3.44
N LEU A 40 -0.62 -5.30 3.03
CA LEU A 40 -1.22 -5.15 1.70
C LEU A 40 -2.11 -3.90 1.58
N VAL A 41 -2.41 -3.25 2.71
CA VAL A 41 -3.29 -2.07 2.77
C VAL A 41 -2.50 -0.81 2.50
N ASN A 42 -2.86 -0.10 1.43
CA ASN A 42 -2.25 1.19 1.13
C ASN A 42 -2.81 2.30 2.04
N PRO A 43 -1.99 2.92 2.88
CA PRO A 43 -2.43 3.97 3.79
C PRO A 43 -2.52 5.36 3.13
N TRP A 44 -2.05 5.51 1.90
CA TRP A 44 -1.90 6.80 1.23
C TRP A 44 -3.01 7.06 0.22
N ALA A 45 -3.70 8.20 0.34
CA ALA A 45 -4.90 8.48 -0.44
C ALA A 45 -4.64 8.56 -1.96
N ARG A 46 -3.61 9.28 -2.40
CA ARG A 46 -3.38 9.51 -3.84
C ARG A 46 -3.04 8.21 -4.60
N SER A 47 -2.18 7.39 -4.05
CA SER A 47 -1.81 6.11 -4.68
C SER A 47 -2.91 5.07 -4.55
N SER A 48 -3.64 5.05 -3.44
CA SER A 48 -4.81 4.19 -3.24
C SER A 48 -5.94 4.48 -4.23
N SER A 49 -6.17 5.77 -4.56
CA SER A 49 -7.21 6.18 -5.52
C SER A 49 -6.95 5.70 -6.96
N MET A 50 -5.70 5.40 -7.32
CA MET A 50 -5.32 4.80 -8.60
C MET A 50 -5.32 3.26 -8.58
N GLY A 51 -5.92 2.62 -7.57
CA GLY A 51 -5.89 1.16 -7.43
C GLY A 51 -4.49 0.60 -7.21
N ASP A 52 -3.56 1.39 -6.66
CA ASP A 52 -2.15 1.05 -6.49
C ASP A 52 -1.41 0.71 -7.81
N ALA A 53 -1.96 1.13 -8.97
CA ALA A 53 -1.35 0.93 -10.29
C ALA A 53 -0.10 1.79 -10.50
N GLY A 54 0.14 2.79 -9.65
CA GLY A 54 1.21 3.75 -9.75
C GLY A 54 2.62 3.23 -9.43
N ILE A 55 2.93 1.95 -9.68
CA ILE A 55 4.22 1.30 -9.40
C ILE A 55 5.40 2.06 -10.06
N SER A 56 5.16 2.61 -11.24
CA SER A 56 6.17 3.33 -12.02
C SER A 56 6.08 4.86 -11.90
N CYS A 57 4.96 5.43 -11.40
CA CYS A 57 4.72 6.87 -11.43
C CYS A 57 4.45 7.53 -10.07
N THR A 58 4.18 6.77 -9.00
CA THR A 58 4.01 7.34 -7.66
C THR A 58 5.31 7.98 -7.18
N ASN A 59 5.23 9.21 -6.69
CA ASN A 59 6.36 10.00 -6.22
C ASN A 59 6.26 10.34 -4.74
N GLY A 60 7.41 10.65 -4.13
CA GLY A 60 7.49 11.11 -2.75
C GLY A 60 7.20 10.02 -1.73
N LEU A 61 6.66 10.41 -0.58
CA LEU A 61 6.46 9.52 0.57
C LEU A 61 5.53 8.33 0.28
N GLU A 62 4.53 8.49 -0.59
CA GLU A 62 3.62 7.40 -0.99
C GLU A 62 4.33 6.26 -1.74
N ALA A 63 5.44 6.58 -2.39
CA ALA A 63 6.26 5.59 -3.08
C ALA A 63 6.84 4.53 -2.11
N THR A 64 6.97 4.83 -0.83
CA THR A 64 7.38 3.84 0.19
C THR A 64 6.43 2.64 0.26
N PHE A 65 5.17 2.81 -0.17
CA PHE A 65 4.21 1.70 -0.25
C PHE A 65 4.18 1.06 -1.64
N THR A 66 4.24 1.83 -2.74
CA THR A 66 4.08 1.29 -4.10
C THR A 66 5.40 0.78 -4.68
N ASN A 67 6.38 1.66 -4.82
CA ASN A 67 7.74 1.37 -5.29
C ASN A 67 8.68 2.43 -4.70
N VAL A 68 9.51 2.03 -3.76
CA VAL A 68 10.36 2.93 -2.97
C VAL A 68 11.33 3.78 -3.82
N ALA A 69 11.65 3.38 -5.05
CA ALA A 69 12.44 4.19 -5.98
C ALA A 69 11.81 5.56 -6.27
N GLY A 70 10.46 5.65 -6.22
CA GLY A 70 9.72 6.89 -6.41
C GLY A 70 9.95 7.94 -5.32
N LEU A 71 10.49 7.55 -4.17
CA LEU A 71 10.88 8.47 -3.10
C LEU A 71 11.99 9.44 -3.57
N ALA A 72 12.85 9.03 -4.51
CA ALA A 72 13.90 9.88 -5.08
C ALA A 72 13.37 11.15 -5.77
N PHE A 73 12.07 11.22 -6.07
CA PHE A 73 11.42 12.38 -6.66
C PHE A 73 10.89 13.39 -5.63
N THR A 74 11.14 13.18 -4.35
CA THR A 74 10.89 14.20 -3.31
C THR A 74 11.81 15.39 -3.56
N GLU A 75 11.27 16.61 -3.70
CA GLU A 75 12.08 17.78 -4.06
C GLU A 75 12.95 18.25 -2.90
N LYS A 76 12.40 18.60 -1.76
CA LYS A 76 13.16 18.99 -0.56
C LYS A 76 12.63 18.26 0.66
N THR A 77 11.49 18.68 1.18
CA THR A 77 10.85 18.09 2.36
C THR A 77 9.39 17.78 2.04
N GLN A 78 8.90 16.61 2.41
CA GLN A 78 7.50 16.27 2.30
C GLN A 78 6.99 15.68 3.62
N LEU A 79 5.90 16.24 4.14
CA LEU A 79 5.15 15.71 5.27
C LEU A 79 3.78 15.24 4.78
N LYS A 80 3.33 14.09 5.25
CA LYS A 80 2.00 13.55 4.95
C LYS A 80 1.35 12.98 6.20
N PHE A 81 0.03 13.16 6.26
CA PHE A 81 -0.85 12.56 7.27
C PHE A 81 -2.09 12.05 6.58
N ASN A 82 -2.46 10.80 6.85
CA ASN A 82 -3.67 10.18 6.31
C ASN A 82 -4.42 9.45 7.41
N TYR A 83 -5.74 9.55 7.34
CA TYR A 83 -6.69 8.79 8.14
C TYR A 83 -7.55 7.96 7.21
N THR A 84 -7.60 6.66 7.43
CA THR A 84 -8.43 5.71 6.67
C THR A 84 -9.46 5.08 7.59
N ASN A 85 -10.74 5.22 7.23
CA ASN A 85 -11.81 4.44 7.81
C ASN A 85 -11.82 3.06 7.14
N TRP A 86 -11.38 2.05 7.87
CA TRP A 86 -11.16 0.70 7.35
C TRP A 86 -12.41 -0.16 7.54
N MET A 87 -12.77 -0.94 6.52
CA MET A 87 -13.93 -1.86 6.54
C MET A 87 -15.29 -1.17 6.80
N GLY A 88 -15.45 0.09 6.35
CA GLY A 88 -16.70 0.84 6.45
C GLY A 88 -16.92 1.55 7.78
N GLN A 89 -17.92 2.43 7.82
CA GLN A 89 -18.13 3.37 8.94
C GLN A 89 -18.48 2.69 10.27
N ASN A 90 -19.08 1.49 10.22
CA ASN A 90 -19.56 0.80 11.41
C ASN A 90 -18.54 -0.18 12.02
N ALA A 91 -17.40 -0.40 11.36
CA ALA A 91 -16.40 -1.35 11.87
C ALA A 91 -15.57 -0.80 13.03
N GLY A 92 -15.53 0.53 13.22
CA GLY A 92 -14.73 1.17 14.27
C GLY A 92 -13.21 1.01 14.09
N ILE A 93 -12.77 0.55 12.92
CA ILE A 93 -11.35 0.30 12.62
C ILE A 93 -10.78 1.50 11.90
N ALA A 94 -9.75 2.10 12.50
CA ALA A 94 -9.03 3.24 11.93
C ALA A 94 -7.60 2.85 11.56
N PHE A 95 -7.16 3.28 10.38
CA PHE A 95 -5.79 3.14 9.93
C PHE A 95 -5.18 4.52 9.72
N ASN A 96 -4.26 4.90 10.59
CA ASN A 96 -3.59 6.19 10.60
C ASN A 96 -2.20 6.05 10.02
N SER A 97 -1.77 7.02 9.24
CA SER A 97 -0.41 7.08 8.71
C SER A 97 0.15 8.49 8.75
N ALA A 98 1.40 8.61 9.11
CA ALA A 98 2.15 9.86 9.12
C ALA A 98 3.56 9.61 8.62
N GLY A 99 4.16 10.57 7.96
CA GLY A 99 5.54 10.42 7.51
C GLY A 99 6.20 11.71 7.06
N LEU A 100 7.52 11.63 7.05
CA LEU A 100 8.44 12.68 6.61
C LEU A 100 9.40 12.11 5.59
N ALA A 101 9.54 12.77 4.44
CA ALA A 101 10.60 12.53 3.48
C ALA A 101 11.47 13.77 3.36
N GLN A 102 12.77 13.58 3.40
CA GLN A 102 13.77 14.65 3.35
C GLN A 102 14.83 14.32 2.32
N ARG A 103 15.04 15.25 1.38
CA ARG A 103 16.21 15.20 0.48
C ARG A 103 17.45 15.54 1.27
N ILE A 104 18.39 14.61 1.33
CA ILE A 104 19.65 14.74 2.11
C ILE A 104 20.86 15.07 1.23
N SER A 105 20.75 14.83 -0.08
CA SER A 105 21.75 15.24 -1.07
C SER A 105 21.10 15.51 -2.43
N SER A 106 21.88 15.95 -3.42
CA SER A 106 21.38 16.16 -4.78
C SER A 106 20.75 14.91 -5.41
N SER A 107 21.17 13.73 -5.00
CA SER A 107 20.71 12.45 -5.56
C SER A 107 19.98 11.55 -4.56
N SER A 108 19.90 11.89 -3.27
CA SER A 108 19.44 10.97 -2.23
C SER A 108 18.34 11.56 -1.36
N VAL A 109 17.36 10.73 -1.01
CA VAL A 109 16.23 11.05 -0.14
C VAL A 109 16.12 9.99 0.95
N LEU A 110 15.92 10.43 2.19
CA LEU A 110 15.58 9.60 3.35
C LEU A 110 14.14 9.86 3.74
N ALA A 111 13.42 8.82 4.15
CA ALA A 111 12.07 8.96 4.70
C ALA A 111 11.85 8.07 5.91
N VAL A 112 11.00 8.56 6.81
CA VAL A 112 10.47 7.80 7.94
C VAL A 112 8.96 7.94 7.93
N SER A 113 8.24 6.84 8.11
CA SER A 113 6.79 6.86 8.27
C SER A 113 6.33 5.85 9.31
N VAL A 114 5.21 6.16 9.93
CA VAL A 114 4.53 5.30 10.91
C VAL A 114 3.13 5.05 10.42
N GLN A 115 2.70 3.80 10.50
CA GLN A 115 1.36 3.35 10.20
C GLN A 115 0.82 2.64 11.43
N SER A 116 -0.39 2.99 11.86
CA SER A 116 -1.03 2.43 13.04
C SER A 116 -2.47 2.05 12.73
N MET A 117 -2.81 0.78 12.92
CA MET A 117 -4.18 0.29 12.82
C MET A 117 -4.72 0.04 14.22
N ASN A 118 -5.86 0.64 14.52
CA ASN A 118 -6.59 0.53 15.78
C ASN A 118 -7.96 -0.08 15.51
N PHE A 119 -8.32 -1.10 16.28
CA PHE A 119 -9.57 -1.86 16.14
C PHE A 119 -10.66 -1.39 17.11
N GLY A 120 -10.43 -0.30 17.84
CA GLY A 120 -11.34 0.14 18.91
C GLY A 120 -11.27 -0.75 20.14
N ASP A 121 -12.19 -0.51 21.06
CA ASP A 121 -12.33 -1.27 22.29
C ASP A 121 -13.33 -2.41 22.09
N ILE A 122 -12.87 -3.64 22.25
CA ILE A 122 -13.68 -4.86 22.10
C ILE A 122 -14.05 -5.36 23.49
N PRO A 123 -15.36 -5.54 23.82
CA PRO A 123 -15.77 -6.02 25.13
C PRO A 123 -15.26 -7.46 25.39
N ILE A 124 -14.77 -7.68 26.58
CA ILE A 124 -14.42 -9.00 27.06
C ILE A 124 -15.73 -9.70 27.47
N THR A 125 -16.00 -10.88 26.89
CA THR A 125 -17.13 -11.71 27.19
C THR A 125 -16.69 -13.06 27.70
N THR A 126 -17.47 -13.67 28.61
CA THR A 126 -17.26 -15.03 29.10
C THR A 126 -18.58 -15.80 29.08
N VAL A 127 -18.53 -17.12 29.28
CA VAL A 127 -19.72 -17.93 29.35
C VAL A 127 -20.67 -17.47 30.50
N ALA A 128 -20.08 -16.99 31.60
CA ALA A 128 -20.86 -16.46 32.75
C ALA A 128 -21.36 -15.01 32.51
N ASN A 129 -20.68 -14.23 31.66
CA ASN A 129 -21.02 -12.86 31.35
C ASN A 129 -21.00 -12.60 29.81
N PRO A 130 -21.99 -13.15 29.07
CA PRO A 130 -22.04 -13.01 27.60
C PRO A 130 -22.30 -11.57 27.14
N GLU A 131 -22.92 -10.75 27.97
CA GLU A 131 -23.15 -9.31 27.71
C GLU A 131 -21.89 -8.43 27.87
N GLY A 132 -20.75 -9.00 28.28
CA GLY A 132 -19.54 -8.25 28.57
C GLY A 132 -19.59 -7.58 29.94
N LYS A 133 -19.20 -6.30 30.04
CA LYS A 133 -19.14 -5.47 31.28
C LYS A 133 -18.02 -5.86 32.27
N ILE A 134 -17.08 -6.73 31.86
CA ILE A 134 -15.91 -7.12 32.65
C ILE A 134 -14.63 -6.40 32.25
N GLY A 135 -14.66 -5.70 31.15
CA GLY A 135 -13.53 -4.93 30.61
C GLY A 135 -13.53 -4.93 29.08
N THR A 136 -12.53 -4.28 28.51
CA THR A 136 -12.29 -4.22 27.07
C THR A 136 -10.85 -4.56 26.76
N PHE A 137 -10.59 -4.97 25.53
CA PHE A 137 -9.25 -5.10 24.97
C PHE A 137 -9.20 -4.43 23.59
N SER A 138 -8.03 -3.93 23.21
CA SER A 138 -7.83 -3.22 21.94
C SER A 138 -6.65 -3.81 21.20
N PRO A 139 -6.86 -4.58 20.13
CA PRO A 139 -5.77 -5.00 19.25
C PRO A 139 -5.12 -3.78 18.59
N ARG A 140 -3.81 -3.82 18.43
CA ARG A 140 -3.03 -2.74 17.81
C ARG A 140 -1.98 -3.30 16.89
N ILE A 141 -1.81 -2.67 15.74
CA ILE A 141 -0.79 -2.98 14.76
C ILE A 141 -0.05 -1.68 14.45
N ASN A 142 1.26 -1.71 14.56
CA ASN A 142 2.12 -0.58 14.21
C ASN A 142 3.20 -1.03 13.25
N VAL A 143 3.43 -0.24 12.21
CA VAL A 143 4.52 -0.44 11.24
C VAL A 143 5.31 0.85 11.14
N VAL A 144 6.59 0.78 11.46
CA VAL A 144 7.53 1.88 11.26
C VAL A 144 8.37 1.57 10.04
N ASN A 145 8.43 2.52 9.09
CA ASN A 145 9.20 2.40 7.86
C ASN A 145 10.36 3.38 7.89
N VAL A 146 11.53 2.91 7.49
CA VAL A 146 12.71 3.74 7.21
C VAL A 146 13.13 3.46 5.78
N ALA A 147 13.02 4.46 4.90
CA ALA A 147 13.24 4.31 3.48
C ALA A 147 14.36 5.22 3.00
N TYR A 148 15.16 4.68 2.09
CA TYR A 148 16.20 5.42 1.38
C TYR A 148 16.07 5.19 -0.11
N ALA A 149 16.14 6.28 -0.89
CA ALA A 149 16.13 6.19 -2.35
C ALA A 149 17.21 7.12 -2.95
N LYS A 150 17.74 6.67 -4.09
CA LYS A 150 18.82 7.37 -4.80
C LYS A 150 18.56 7.41 -6.29
N SER A 151 18.86 8.57 -6.88
CA SER A 151 19.01 8.75 -8.32
C SER A 151 20.43 8.37 -8.75
N PHE A 152 20.57 7.30 -9.52
CA PHE A 152 21.86 6.84 -10.06
C PHE A 152 22.21 7.53 -11.36
N SER A 153 21.20 7.91 -12.12
CA SER A 153 21.31 8.69 -13.34
C SER A 153 20.03 9.51 -13.56
N LYS A 154 19.92 10.24 -14.66
CA LYS A 154 18.67 10.92 -15.04
C LYS A 154 17.52 9.95 -15.32
N SER A 155 17.84 8.69 -15.64
CA SER A 155 16.84 7.68 -16.01
C SER A 155 16.65 6.56 -14.97
N ILE A 156 17.61 6.33 -14.06
CA ILE A 156 17.60 5.16 -13.17
C ILE A 156 17.55 5.61 -11.72
N TYR A 157 16.53 5.14 -11.02
CA TYR A 157 16.28 5.39 -9.61
C TYR A 157 16.09 4.05 -8.88
N ALA A 158 16.64 3.93 -7.70
CA ALA A 158 16.42 2.75 -6.86
C ALA A 158 16.25 3.17 -5.40
N GLY A 159 15.63 2.28 -4.63
CA GLY A 159 15.42 2.52 -3.21
C GLY A 159 15.22 1.23 -2.43
N VAL A 160 15.36 1.35 -1.12
CA VAL A 160 15.12 0.31 -0.14
C VAL A 160 14.26 0.89 0.99
N ASN A 161 13.35 0.09 1.52
CA ASN A 161 12.51 0.42 2.66
C ASN A 161 12.58 -0.72 3.68
N LEU A 162 12.99 -0.41 4.91
CA LEU A 162 12.99 -1.32 6.04
C LEU A 162 11.75 -1.06 6.88
N LYS A 163 10.99 -2.12 7.16
CA LYS A 163 9.78 -2.11 7.98
C LYS A 163 10.04 -2.81 9.29
N VAL A 164 9.70 -2.14 10.39
CA VAL A 164 9.62 -2.75 11.71
C VAL A 164 8.15 -2.87 12.08
N ILE A 165 7.72 -4.08 12.34
CA ILE A 165 6.31 -4.45 12.53
C ILE A 165 6.11 -4.85 13.97
N SER A 166 5.04 -4.38 14.60
CA SER A 166 4.63 -4.78 15.95
C SER A 166 3.13 -4.97 16.00
N GLU A 167 2.71 -6.15 16.38
CA GLU A 167 1.30 -6.48 16.63
C GLU A 167 1.11 -6.86 18.09
N SER A 168 0.00 -6.44 18.68
CA SER A 168 -0.35 -6.80 20.06
C SER A 168 -1.85 -6.99 20.19
N ILE A 169 -2.23 -8.03 20.93
CA ILE A 169 -3.58 -8.31 21.35
C ILE A 169 -3.57 -8.85 22.78
N THR A 170 -4.16 -8.15 23.73
CA THR A 170 -4.10 -8.49 25.15
C THR A 170 -2.66 -8.82 25.61
N ASN A 171 -2.41 -10.05 26.01
CA ASN A 171 -1.13 -10.56 26.53
C ASN A 171 -0.29 -11.27 25.45
N LEU A 172 -0.66 -11.13 24.16
CA LEU A 172 0.08 -11.66 23.04
C LEU A 172 0.73 -10.54 22.23
N LYS A 173 1.98 -10.73 21.84
CA LYS A 173 2.72 -9.80 20.99
C LYS A 173 3.54 -10.54 19.95
N THR A 174 3.67 -9.95 18.76
CA THR A 174 4.64 -10.38 17.76
C THR A 174 5.36 -9.18 17.19
N ASN A 175 6.61 -9.36 16.84
CA ASN A 175 7.44 -8.37 16.16
C ASN A 175 8.05 -9.01 14.93
N GLY A 176 8.16 -8.22 13.86
CA GLY A 176 8.77 -8.65 12.61
C GLY A 176 9.54 -7.54 11.94
N VAL A 177 10.38 -7.94 11.00
CA VAL A 177 11.11 -7.02 10.12
C VAL A 177 10.90 -7.47 8.69
N ALA A 178 10.58 -6.51 7.82
CA ALA A 178 10.46 -6.76 6.38
C ALA A 178 11.24 -5.70 5.59
N MET A 179 11.62 -6.07 4.38
CA MET A 179 12.33 -5.19 3.45
C MET A 179 11.58 -5.10 2.14
N ASP A 180 11.48 -3.88 1.60
CA ASP A 180 11.07 -3.66 0.22
C ASP A 180 12.26 -3.09 -0.57
N VAL A 181 12.37 -3.51 -1.82
CA VAL A 181 13.35 -2.97 -2.77
C VAL A 181 12.63 -2.57 -4.04
N GLY A 182 13.03 -1.45 -4.64
CA GLY A 182 12.42 -1.00 -5.87
C GLY A 182 13.38 -0.31 -6.81
N ILE A 183 13.08 -0.46 -8.10
CA ILE A 183 13.80 0.20 -9.19
C ILE A 183 12.77 0.90 -10.07
N ARG A 184 13.12 2.07 -10.58
CA ARG A 184 12.35 2.82 -11.56
C ARG A 184 13.27 3.27 -12.70
N TYR A 185 12.78 3.09 -13.92
CA TYR A 185 13.40 3.61 -15.14
C TYR A 185 12.48 4.64 -15.78
N VAL A 186 13.04 5.79 -16.13
CA VAL A 186 12.33 6.92 -16.75
C VAL A 186 12.99 7.23 -18.07
N THR A 187 12.20 7.40 -19.14
CA THR A 187 12.69 7.65 -20.50
C THR A 187 11.69 8.46 -21.31
N GLY A 188 12.09 8.85 -22.50
CA GLY A 188 11.34 9.71 -23.42
C GLY A 188 11.85 11.16 -23.38
N GLU A 189 11.56 11.94 -24.42
CA GLU A 189 12.03 13.33 -24.56
C GLU A 189 11.56 14.25 -23.42
N LYS A 190 10.42 13.91 -22.79
CA LYS A 190 9.78 14.65 -21.69
C LYS A 190 9.57 13.77 -20.44
N ASP A 191 10.39 12.72 -20.28
CA ASP A 191 10.29 11.75 -19.16
C ASP A 191 8.90 11.10 -19.04
N GLN A 192 8.19 10.98 -20.18
CA GLN A 192 6.79 10.53 -20.19
C GLN A 192 6.61 9.02 -20.06
N VAL A 193 7.62 8.20 -20.36
CA VAL A 193 7.56 6.73 -20.25
C VAL A 193 8.28 6.29 -18.99
N LYS A 194 7.61 5.50 -18.17
CA LYS A 194 8.18 5.04 -16.90
C LYS A 194 7.91 3.56 -16.72
N PHE A 195 8.92 2.86 -16.21
CA PHE A 195 8.84 1.46 -15.81
C PHE A 195 9.25 1.34 -14.34
N GLY A 196 8.62 0.42 -13.63
CA GLY A 196 8.93 0.18 -12.23
C GLY A 196 8.83 -1.30 -11.89
N ILE A 197 9.76 -1.75 -11.05
CA ILE A 197 9.75 -3.08 -10.45
C ILE A 197 9.95 -2.89 -8.94
N ALA A 198 9.17 -3.58 -8.12
CA ALA A 198 9.32 -3.56 -6.67
C ALA A 198 9.05 -4.93 -6.08
N LEU A 199 9.96 -5.41 -5.24
CA LEU A 199 9.79 -6.57 -4.38
C LEU A 199 9.46 -6.06 -2.97
N LYS A 200 8.38 -6.58 -2.37
CA LYS A 200 7.83 -6.05 -1.13
C LYS A 200 7.64 -7.12 -0.07
N ASN A 201 7.72 -6.71 1.19
CA ASN A 201 7.42 -7.50 2.37
C ASN A 201 8.27 -8.77 2.50
N VAL A 202 9.53 -8.72 2.09
CA VAL A 202 10.46 -9.84 2.25
C VAL A 202 11.05 -9.80 3.65
N GLY A 203 10.86 -10.87 4.42
CA GLY A 203 11.38 -10.97 5.79
C GLY A 203 11.22 -12.36 6.37
N PRO A 204 11.76 -12.60 7.58
CA PRO A 204 11.61 -13.86 8.28
C PRO A 204 10.15 -14.07 8.75
N THR A 205 9.84 -15.30 9.14
CA THR A 205 8.56 -15.63 9.77
C THR A 205 8.34 -14.87 11.07
N MET A 206 7.07 -14.60 11.39
CA MET A 206 6.65 -13.98 12.65
C MET A 206 5.94 -15.02 13.54
N LYS A 207 5.98 -14.78 14.86
CA LYS A 207 5.36 -15.67 15.83
C LYS A 207 4.85 -14.89 17.03
N PHE A 208 3.62 -15.16 17.44
CA PHE A 208 3.07 -14.59 18.66
C PHE A 208 3.72 -15.22 19.91
N LYS A 209 4.03 -14.38 20.89
CA LYS A 209 4.59 -14.74 22.18
C LYS A 209 3.80 -14.04 23.29
N GLY A 210 3.73 -14.67 24.45
CA GLY A 210 3.07 -14.15 25.64
C GLY A 210 2.12 -15.15 26.28
N ASP A 211 1.59 -14.81 27.44
CA ASP A 211 0.81 -15.70 28.30
C ASP A 211 -0.64 -15.89 27.83
N GLY A 212 -1.08 -15.14 26.82
CA GLY A 212 -2.45 -15.21 26.28
C GLY A 212 -2.81 -16.56 25.63
N ASN A 213 -1.83 -17.42 25.35
CA ASN A 213 -2.03 -18.80 24.87
C ASN A 213 -1.91 -19.84 26.01
N SER A 214 -1.94 -19.43 27.26
CA SER A 214 -1.86 -20.33 28.39
C SER A 214 -3.26 -20.69 28.88
N ASN A 215 -3.52 -21.98 29.08
CA ASN A 215 -4.75 -22.52 29.61
C ASN A 215 -4.47 -23.31 30.89
N GLN A 216 -5.40 -23.25 31.85
CA GLN A 216 -5.37 -24.12 32.99
C GLN A 216 -6.04 -25.47 32.64
N ALA A 217 -5.42 -26.56 32.99
CA ALA A 217 -5.95 -27.91 32.81
C ALA A 217 -5.66 -28.73 34.06
N ASN A 218 -6.57 -29.66 34.38
CA ASN A 218 -6.35 -30.65 35.44
C ASN A 218 -5.43 -31.75 34.91
N TYR A 219 -4.37 -32.02 35.62
CA TYR A 219 -3.51 -33.15 35.32
C TYR A 219 -4.21 -34.43 35.80
N VAL A 220 -4.53 -35.33 34.85
CA VAL A 220 -5.45 -36.45 35.07
C VAL A 220 -4.97 -37.41 36.17
N GLU A 221 -3.65 -37.59 36.32
CA GLU A 221 -3.10 -38.55 37.27
C GLU A 221 -3.06 -38.05 38.73
N THR A 222 -2.86 -36.73 38.92
CA THR A 222 -2.71 -36.17 40.27
C THR A 222 -3.89 -35.25 40.67
N GLY A 223 -4.73 -34.86 39.72
CA GLY A 223 -5.81 -33.89 39.94
C GLY A 223 -5.32 -32.45 40.15
N GLU A 224 -4.05 -32.20 40.01
CA GLU A 224 -3.47 -30.86 40.17
C GLU A 224 -3.82 -29.95 39.00
N ILE A 225 -4.04 -28.67 39.28
CA ILE A 225 -4.24 -27.64 38.24
C ILE A 225 -2.88 -27.20 37.75
N VAL A 226 -2.62 -27.49 36.49
CA VAL A 226 -1.37 -27.07 35.81
C VAL A 226 -1.66 -26.01 34.73
N THR A 227 -0.74 -25.09 34.54
CA THR A 227 -0.82 -24.12 33.44
C THR A 227 -0.08 -24.68 32.22
N LEU A 228 -0.84 -24.95 31.17
CA LEU A 228 -0.33 -25.40 29.89
C LEU A 228 -0.17 -24.22 28.95
N SER A 229 1.04 -24.01 28.44
CA SER A 229 1.30 -23.00 27.41
C SER A 229 1.21 -23.63 26.02
N GLN A 230 0.25 -23.18 25.22
CA GLN A 230 0.11 -23.61 23.84
C GLN A 230 1.15 -22.86 22.97
N ARG A 231 1.89 -23.60 22.16
CA ARG A 231 2.86 -23.01 21.23
C ARG A 231 2.11 -22.37 20.05
N ALA A 232 2.33 -21.07 19.84
CA ALA A 232 1.86 -20.40 18.61
C ALA A 232 2.65 -20.90 17.41
N GLN A 233 1.97 -21.07 16.26
CA GLN A 233 2.61 -21.37 14.99
C GLN A 233 3.26 -20.12 14.41
N GLU A 234 4.32 -20.29 13.65
CA GLU A 234 4.95 -19.23 12.87
C GLU A 234 4.12 -18.97 11.61
N PHE A 235 4.11 -17.72 11.13
CA PHE A 235 3.46 -17.32 9.89
C PHE A 235 4.38 -16.45 9.04
N GLU A 236 4.22 -16.55 7.74
CA GLU A 236 4.97 -15.78 6.75
C GLU A 236 4.26 -14.45 6.45
N MET A 237 5.03 -13.45 6.05
CA MET A 237 4.50 -12.17 5.56
C MET A 237 4.13 -12.26 4.08
N PRO A 238 3.14 -11.48 3.60
CA PRO A 238 2.67 -11.55 2.21
C PRO A 238 3.66 -10.83 1.27
N ALA A 239 4.65 -11.59 0.78
CA ALA A 239 5.61 -11.10 -0.20
C ALA A 239 4.95 -10.88 -1.56
N LEU A 240 5.29 -9.76 -2.21
CA LEU A 240 4.75 -9.34 -3.50
C LEU A 240 5.86 -8.95 -4.47
N LEU A 241 5.72 -9.35 -5.74
CA LEU A 241 6.48 -8.77 -6.84
C LEU A 241 5.54 -7.89 -7.67
N ASN A 242 5.85 -6.61 -7.73
CA ASN A 242 5.10 -5.61 -8.50
C ASN A 242 5.91 -5.17 -9.72
N ILE A 243 5.27 -5.20 -10.89
CA ILE A 243 5.82 -4.70 -12.14
C ILE A 243 4.83 -3.70 -12.71
N GLY A 244 5.29 -2.53 -13.14
CA GLY A 244 4.39 -1.50 -13.65
C GLY A 244 5.01 -0.64 -14.72
N THR A 245 4.14 -0.10 -15.55
CA THR A 245 4.47 0.91 -16.56
C THR A 245 3.49 2.05 -16.51
N SER A 246 3.91 3.24 -16.91
CA SER A 246 3.03 4.39 -17.05
C SER A 246 3.50 5.31 -18.17
N TYR A 247 2.53 6.06 -18.68
CA TYR A 247 2.75 7.04 -19.72
C TYR A 247 2.06 8.35 -19.34
N ASP A 248 2.81 9.47 -19.44
CA ASP A 248 2.28 10.82 -19.23
C ASP A 248 1.89 11.43 -20.59
N PHE A 249 0.58 11.62 -20.81
CA PHE A 249 0.04 12.40 -21.91
C PHE A 249 0.05 13.87 -21.49
N ILE A 250 1.02 14.61 -22.00
CA ILE A 250 1.17 16.05 -21.74
C ILE A 250 0.45 16.79 -22.85
N PHE A 251 -0.74 17.31 -22.56
CA PHE A 251 -1.56 18.05 -23.54
C PHE A 251 -1.06 19.48 -23.68
N ASP A 252 -0.79 20.14 -22.54
CA ASP A 252 -0.24 21.47 -22.44
C ASP A 252 0.46 21.67 -21.07
N GLU A 253 0.87 22.89 -20.75
CA GLU A 253 1.54 23.22 -19.47
C GLU A 253 0.61 23.09 -18.25
N LYS A 254 -0.70 23.06 -18.45
CA LYS A 254 -1.72 23.00 -17.40
C LYS A 254 -2.36 21.63 -17.28
N ASN A 255 -2.38 20.85 -18.36
CA ASN A 255 -3.15 19.62 -18.47
C ASN A 255 -2.25 18.42 -18.75
N LYS A 256 -2.28 17.46 -17.85
CA LYS A 256 -1.55 16.18 -17.96
C LYS A 256 -2.43 15.03 -17.52
N LEU A 257 -2.42 13.95 -18.30
CA LEU A 257 -3.02 12.66 -17.93
C LEU A 257 -1.93 11.61 -17.81
N THR A 258 -1.80 10.99 -16.65
CA THR A 258 -0.93 9.83 -16.44
C THR A 258 -1.79 8.57 -16.49
N ALA A 259 -1.54 7.69 -17.43
CA ALA A 259 -2.11 6.34 -17.47
C ALA A 259 -1.08 5.34 -16.92
N ALA A 260 -1.51 4.46 -16.04
CA ALA A 260 -0.65 3.46 -15.39
C ALA A 260 -1.25 2.07 -15.51
N PHE A 261 -0.38 1.09 -15.71
CA PHE A 261 -0.68 -0.34 -15.66
C PHE A 261 0.29 -1.02 -14.70
N GLY A 262 -0.22 -1.94 -13.90
CA GLY A 262 0.55 -2.73 -12.95
C GLY A 262 0.14 -4.20 -12.96
N TYR A 263 1.11 -5.07 -12.77
CA TYR A 263 0.95 -6.48 -12.46
C TYR A 263 1.56 -6.76 -11.10
N THR A 264 0.85 -7.52 -10.28
CA THR A 264 1.30 -7.96 -8.96
C THR A 264 1.24 -9.47 -8.89
N ALA A 265 2.39 -10.13 -8.77
CA ALA A 265 2.49 -11.52 -8.39
C ALA A 265 2.41 -11.63 -6.87
N ASN A 266 1.42 -12.38 -6.37
CA ASN A 266 1.15 -12.53 -4.95
C ASN A 266 1.53 -13.95 -4.49
N SER A 267 2.50 -14.07 -3.59
CA SER A 267 2.97 -15.39 -3.11
C SER A 267 1.91 -16.16 -2.29
N PHE A 268 0.83 -15.51 -1.88
CA PHE A 268 -0.20 -16.07 -0.97
C PHE A 268 -1.62 -15.79 -1.43
N SER A 269 -1.84 -15.50 -2.71
CA SER A 269 -3.15 -15.28 -3.31
C SER A 269 -3.05 -15.29 -4.83
N TYR A 270 -4.15 -14.92 -5.49
CA TYR A 270 -4.18 -14.71 -6.93
C TYR A 270 -3.36 -13.51 -7.36
N ASP A 271 -2.88 -13.57 -8.61
CA ASP A 271 -2.26 -12.45 -9.29
C ASP A 271 -3.26 -11.32 -9.53
N GLN A 272 -2.76 -10.08 -9.51
CA GLN A 272 -3.58 -8.90 -9.72
C GLN A 272 -3.08 -8.09 -10.91
N PHE A 273 -4.02 -7.64 -11.72
CA PHE A 273 -3.79 -6.63 -12.74
C PHE A 273 -4.42 -5.31 -12.27
N ARG A 274 -3.67 -4.23 -12.42
CA ARG A 274 -4.06 -2.91 -11.92
C ARG A 274 -3.99 -1.91 -13.06
N VAL A 275 -5.03 -1.12 -13.20
CA VAL A 275 -5.06 0.02 -14.11
C VAL A 275 -5.40 1.27 -13.33
N GLY A 276 -4.80 2.39 -13.71
CA GLY A 276 -5.03 3.66 -13.04
C GLY A 276 -4.83 4.83 -13.97
N ALA A 277 -5.55 5.89 -13.69
CA ALA A 277 -5.44 7.17 -14.39
C ALA A 277 -5.39 8.32 -13.38
N ASP A 278 -4.56 9.31 -13.65
CA ASP A 278 -4.42 10.54 -12.88
C ASP A 278 -4.45 11.74 -13.82
N TYR A 279 -5.54 12.49 -13.81
CA TYR A 279 -5.66 13.73 -14.57
C TYR A 279 -5.30 14.91 -13.67
N CYS A 280 -4.27 15.65 -14.05
CA CYS A 280 -3.78 16.83 -13.34
C CYS A 280 -4.12 18.09 -14.15
N PHE A 281 -4.82 19.02 -13.51
CA PHE A 281 -5.11 20.34 -14.03
C PHE A 281 -4.52 21.41 -13.12
N THR A 282 -3.58 22.21 -13.64
CA THR A 282 -2.92 23.29 -12.89
C THR A 282 -3.40 24.63 -13.36
N THR A 283 -3.91 25.45 -12.45
CA THR A 283 -4.36 26.81 -12.73
C THR A 283 -3.81 27.79 -11.70
N GLY A 284 -2.95 28.71 -12.16
CA GLY A 284 -2.37 29.74 -11.30
C GLY A 284 -1.66 29.16 -10.07
N LYS A 285 -2.35 29.24 -8.92
CA LYS A 285 -1.84 28.77 -7.62
C LYS A 285 -2.46 27.44 -7.15
N LEU A 286 -3.28 26.80 -7.95
CA LEU A 286 -3.97 25.56 -7.59
C LEU A 286 -3.63 24.47 -8.60
N ALA A 287 -3.41 23.25 -8.10
CA ALA A 287 -3.36 22.04 -8.90
C ALA A 287 -4.44 21.07 -8.42
N PHE A 288 -5.30 20.66 -9.35
CA PHE A 288 -6.36 19.70 -9.12
C PHE A 288 -5.95 18.38 -9.75
N ASN A 289 -6.09 17.28 -9.02
CA ASN A 289 -5.89 15.94 -9.55
C ASN A 289 -7.15 15.12 -9.34
N ALA A 290 -7.67 14.53 -10.42
CA ALA A 290 -8.72 13.53 -10.38
C ALA A 290 -8.13 12.17 -10.72
N LYS A 291 -8.40 11.17 -9.89
CA LYS A 291 -7.79 9.85 -9.99
C LYS A 291 -8.85 8.78 -10.00
N ALA A 292 -8.62 7.75 -10.82
CA ALA A 292 -9.43 6.56 -10.83
C ALA A 292 -8.54 5.34 -11.06
N GLY A 293 -8.96 4.19 -10.54
CA GLY A 293 -8.25 2.94 -10.71
C GLY A 293 -9.17 1.73 -10.62
N TYR A 294 -8.66 0.61 -11.07
CA TYR A 294 -9.32 -0.67 -10.95
C TYR A 294 -8.29 -1.76 -10.68
N VAL A 295 -8.59 -2.61 -9.71
CA VAL A 295 -7.80 -3.80 -9.38
C VAL A 295 -8.58 -5.02 -9.80
N TYR A 296 -8.07 -5.73 -10.80
CA TYR A 296 -8.62 -7.00 -11.25
C TYR A 296 -7.87 -8.18 -10.59
N GLU A 297 -8.62 -9.13 -10.09
CA GLU A 297 -8.15 -10.41 -9.57
C GLU A 297 -9.14 -11.48 -10.03
N LYS A 298 -8.70 -12.72 -10.17
CA LYS A 298 -9.59 -13.85 -10.48
C LYS A 298 -10.80 -13.85 -9.54
N ASN A 299 -11.98 -14.06 -10.08
CA ASN A 299 -13.25 -14.09 -9.36
C ASN A 299 -13.72 -12.73 -8.75
N VAL A 300 -13.14 -11.59 -9.14
CA VAL A 300 -13.52 -10.26 -8.62
C VAL A 300 -15.02 -9.94 -8.77
N PHE A 301 -15.68 -10.49 -9.80
CA PHE A 301 -17.12 -10.32 -10.06
C PHE A 301 -18.00 -11.40 -9.39
N SER A 302 -17.42 -12.40 -8.76
CA SER A 302 -18.16 -13.45 -8.09
C SER A 302 -18.58 -13.01 -6.68
N SER A 303 -19.84 -13.19 -6.33
CA SER A 303 -20.33 -12.96 -4.97
C SER A 303 -19.92 -14.07 -3.99
N VAL A 304 -19.59 -15.27 -4.51
CA VAL A 304 -19.29 -16.47 -3.68
C VAL A 304 -17.80 -16.74 -3.62
N ASN A 305 -17.09 -16.60 -4.75
CA ASN A 305 -15.69 -17.02 -4.88
C ASN A 305 -14.69 -15.84 -4.83
N ARG A 306 -15.15 -14.64 -4.51
CA ARG A 306 -14.27 -13.48 -4.32
C ARG A 306 -13.45 -13.66 -3.05
N SER A 307 -12.13 -13.77 -3.16
CA SER A 307 -11.20 -14.02 -2.05
C SER A 307 -10.68 -12.75 -1.39
N ASN A 308 -10.73 -11.61 -2.09
CA ASN A 308 -10.07 -10.38 -1.65
C ASN A 308 -11.01 -9.17 -1.73
N ALA A 309 -11.22 -8.53 -0.59
CA ALA A 309 -12.06 -7.33 -0.49
C ALA A 309 -11.41 -6.07 -1.09
N LEU A 310 -10.08 -6.04 -1.26
CA LEU A 310 -9.33 -4.87 -1.72
C LEU A 310 -9.28 -4.72 -3.24
N VAL A 311 -9.87 -5.66 -3.99
CA VAL A 311 -9.96 -5.63 -5.45
C VAL A 311 -11.22 -4.88 -5.91
N GLY A 312 -11.21 -4.36 -7.13
CA GLY A 312 -12.32 -3.62 -7.70
C GLY A 312 -12.02 -2.13 -7.92
N PRO A 313 -13.05 -1.29 -8.07
CA PRO A 313 -12.89 0.11 -8.42
C PRO A 313 -12.40 0.97 -7.26
N THR A 314 -11.60 1.99 -7.62
CA THR A 314 -11.12 3.04 -6.72
C THR A 314 -11.24 4.38 -7.41
N ALA A 315 -11.44 5.43 -6.63
CA ALA A 315 -11.47 6.80 -7.13
C ALA A 315 -10.97 7.76 -6.05
N GLY A 316 -10.57 8.95 -6.45
CA GLY A 316 -10.18 9.98 -5.51
C GLY A 316 -9.80 11.28 -6.20
N PHE A 317 -9.52 12.26 -5.39
CA PHE A 317 -9.07 13.57 -5.86
C PHE A 317 -8.07 14.18 -4.88
N SER A 318 -7.30 15.14 -5.36
CA SER A 318 -6.51 16.01 -4.50
C SER A 318 -6.46 17.42 -5.05
N VAL A 319 -6.32 18.36 -4.13
CA VAL A 319 -6.18 19.78 -4.43
C VAL A 319 -4.95 20.29 -3.72
N ASP A 320 -4.00 20.83 -4.48
CA ASP A 320 -2.75 21.38 -3.98
C ASP A 320 -2.74 22.89 -4.17
N ALA A 321 -2.62 23.64 -3.09
CA ALA A 321 -2.35 25.07 -3.10
C ALA A 321 -0.84 25.32 -3.23
N LEU A 322 -0.45 25.95 -4.32
CA LEU A 322 0.96 26.26 -4.62
C LEU A 322 1.32 27.60 -3.99
N VAL A 323 2.24 27.59 -3.03
CA VAL A 323 2.60 28.74 -2.20
C VAL A 323 4.06 29.15 -2.46
N GLY A 324 4.28 30.47 -2.48
CA GLY A 324 5.61 31.04 -2.63
C GLY A 324 6.19 30.96 -4.06
N LYS A 325 7.36 31.55 -4.23
CA LYS A 325 8.08 31.58 -5.54
C LYS A 325 8.51 30.18 -5.99
N ASN A 326 8.83 29.31 -5.05
CA ASN A 326 9.28 27.94 -5.31
C ASN A 326 8.13 26.95 -5.52
N LYS A 327 6.85 27.42 -5.49
CA LYS A 327 5.66 26.59 -5.64
C LYS A 327 5.65 25.41 -4.66
N SER A 328 6.01 25.63 -3.39
CA SER A 328 5.74 24.67 -2.31
C SER A 328 4.25 24.37 -2.30
N ALA A 329 3.85 23.15 -1.98
CA ALA A 329 2.46 22.73 -2.05
C ALA A 329 1.89 22.38 -0.67
N LEU A 330 0.69 22.87 -0.39
CA LEU A 330 -0.16 22.40 0.68
C LEU A 330 -1.37 21.71 0.05
N GLY A 331 -1.52 20.43 0.27
CA GLY A 331 -2.52 19.62 -0.40
C GLY A 331 -3.49 18.95 0.56
N ILE A 332 -4.74 18.80 0.11
CA ILE A 332 -5.76 17.94 0.72
C ILE A 332 -6.07 16.85 -0.28
N GLU A 333 -6.28 15.64 0.21
CA GLU A 333 -6.48 14.47 -0.63
C GLU A 333 -7.57 13.56 -0.07
N TYR A 334 -8.31 12.92 -0.97
CA TYR A 334 -9.35 11.96 -0.64
C TYR A 334 -9.27 10.78 -1.59
N SER A 335 -9.50 9.59 -1.05
CA SER A 335 -9.72 8.39 -1.85
C SER A 335 -10.85 7.55 -1.30
N ALA A 336 -11.51 6.83 -2.20
CA ALA A 336 -12.55 5.86 -1.94
C ALA A 336 -12.22 4.57 -2.67
N ARG A 337 -12.31 3.43 -1.96
CA ARG A 337 -12.13 2.08 -2.51
C ARG A 337 -13.36 1.26 -2.19
N PHE A 338 -13.95 0.65 -3.19
CA PHE A 338 -15.10 -0.25 -3.00
C PHE A 338 -14.60 -1.63 -2.55
N ALA A 339 -14.96 -2.04 -1.34
CA ALA A 339 -14.50 -3.27 -0.70
C ALA A 339 -15.57 -4.36 -0.62
N GLY A 340 -16.48 -4.42 -1.60
CA GLY A 340 -17.54 -5.43 -1.67
C GLY A 340 -18.48 -5.36 -0.47
N VAL A 341 -18.60 -6.46 0.26
CA VAL A 341 -19.48 -6.58 1.43
C VAL A 341 -19.14 -5.65 2.59
N PHE A 342 -17.89 -5.18 2.65
CA PHE A 342 -17.43 -4.22 3.67
C PHE A 342 -17.72 -2.76 3.30
N GLY A 343 -18.38 -2.52 2.16
CA GLY A 343 -18.78 -1.18 1.73
C GLY A 343 -17.60 -0.36 1.21
N LEU A 344 -17.54 0.92 1.59
CA LEU A 344 -16.59 1.88 1.07
C LEU A 344 -15.49 2.16 2.11
N ILE A 345 -14.25 1.89 1.73
CA ILE A 345 -13.06 2.31 2.48
C ILE A 345 -12.72 3.72 2.03
N GLN A 346 -12.63 4.65 2.96
CA GLN A 346 -12.39 6.06 2.70
C GLN A 346 -11.11 6.51 3.38
N THR A 347 -10.26 7.22 2.64
CA THR A 347 -9.03 7.81 3.16
C THR A 347 -9.06 9.32 2.91
N ILE A 348 -8.79 10.09 3.95
CA ILE A 348 -8.61 11.54 3.89
C ILE A 348 -7.18 11.84 4.34
N GLY A 349 -6.52 12.74 3.66
CA GLY A 349 -5.16 13.11 4.02
C GLY A 349 -4.79 14.54 3.70
N CYS A 350 -3.66 14.95 4.24
CA CYS A 350 -3.02 16.21 3.90
C CYS A 350 -1.53 16.02 3.62
N THR A 351 -1.03 16.85 2.75
CA THR A 351 0.37 16.86 2.30
C THR A 351 0.94 18.26 2.39
N ILE A 352 2.14 18.38 2.92
CA ILE A 352 2.96 19.58 2.87
C ILE A 352 4.23 19.22 2.11
N SER A 353 4.46 19.86 0.96
CA SER A 353 5.66 19.63 0.13
C SER A 353 6.43 20.94 -0.02
N LEU A 354 7.65 20.97 0.48
CA LEU A 354 8.58 22.10 0.29
C LEU A 354 9.46 21.83 -0.91
N LYS A 355 9.69 22.90 -1.71
CA LYS A 355 10.54 22.88 -2.91
C LYS A 355 11.78 23.73 -2.73
#